data_dbe60c0d8671f2037a526699767eee45
#
_entry.id   dbe60c0d8671f2037a526699767eee45
#
_cell.length_a   1.000
_cell.length_b   1.000
_cell.length_c   1.000
_cell.angle_alpha   90.00
_cell.angle_beta   90.00
_cell.angle_gamma   90.00
#
_symmetry.space_group_name_H-M   'P 1'
#
loop_
_entity.id
_entity.type
_entity.pdbx_description
1 polymer ?
#
loop_
_entity_poly.entity_id
_entity_poly.type
_entity_poly.pdbx_seq_one_letter_code
_entity_poly.pdbx_strand_id
1 'polypeptide(L)'
;MGLGEVREHMLLENRELRSRLNEIEALAISVASGRSALSPFLCVRGLELLEALETQIIWEEKFLLPAIREFYGPERAARAEAEQRAQRELLRFQLEEITDRSRPPLLIAYGLRDLAAMVRTELEEEERLFFDPDLLRGDDVFAEVETG
;
A
#
# COMPACT_ATOMS: atom_id res chain seq x y z
N MET A 1 -20.87 3.65 -2.51
CA MET A 1 -19.94 4.23 -1.51
C MET A 1 -19.52 5.62 -2.00
N GLY A 2 -19.71 6.64 -1.18
CA GLY A 2 -19.32 8.00 -1.52
C GLY A 2 -17.81 8.22 -1.41
N LEU A 3 -17.31 9.30 -2.01
CA LEU A 3 -15.88 9.63 -2.01
C LEU A 3 -15.33 9.83 -0.60
N GLY A 4 -16.10 10.45 0.30
CA GLY A 4 -15.73 10.60 1.70
C GLY A 4 -15.55 9.29 2.44
N GLU A 5 -16.43 8.31 2.18
CA GLU A 5 -16.32 6.97 2.76
C GLU A 5 -15.12 6.20 2.22
N VAL A 6 -14.84 6.34 0.92
CA VAL A 6 -13.65 5.75 0.27
C VAL A 6 -12.39 6.31 0.92
N ARG A 7 -12.32 7.62 1.10
CA ARG A 7 -11.19 8.29 1.75
C ARG A 7 -10.99 7.82 3.19
N GLU A 8 -12.06 7.74 3.95
CA GLU A 8 -12.01 7.31 5.35
C GLU A 8 -11.50 5.86 5.46
N HIS A 9 -11.98 4.99 4.58
CA HIS A 9 -11.49 3.61 4.50
C HIS A 9 -9.99 3.56 4.17
N MET A 10 -9.55 4.34 3.18
CA MET A 10 -8.14 4.41 2.80
C MET A 10 -7.25 4.89 3.94
N LEU A 11 -7.70 5.88 4.72
CA LEU A 11 -6.94 6.37 5.88
C LEU A 11 -6.75 5.29 6.94
N LEU A 12 -7.78 4.52 7.21
CA LEU A 12 -7.72 3.41 8.16
C LEU A 12 -6.77 2.31 7.68
N GLU A 13 -6.89 1.91 6.42
CA GLU A 13 -6.03 0.90 5.80
C GLU A 13 -4.57 1.36 5.77
N ASN A 14 -4.32 2.60 5.42
CA ASN A 14 -2.97 3.16 5.38
C ASN A 14 -2.33 3.20 6.78
N ARG A 15 -3.13 3.48 7.81
CA ARG A 15 -2.66 3.45 9.19
C ARG A 15 -2.24 2.05 9.61
N GLU A 16 -3.04 1.04 9.26
CA GLU A 16 -2.68 -0.37 9.51
C GLU A 16 -1.43 -0.79 8.75
N LEU A 17 -1.33 -0.40 7.47
CA LEU A 17 -0.14 -0.69 6.67
C LEU A 17 1.11 -0.08 7.28
N ARG A 18 1.05 1.17 7.74
CA ARG A 18 2.19 1.81 8.41
C ARG A 18 2.62 1.06 9.67
N SER A 19 1.67 0.56 10.44
CA SER A 19 1.98 -0.27 11.60
C SER A 19 2.73 -1.54 11.21
N ARG A 20 2.30 -2.21 10.14
CA ARG A 20 2.98 -3.39 9.59
C ARG A 20 4.37 -3.06 9.07
N LEU A 21 4.52 -1.93 8.39
CA LEU A 21 5.82 -1.47 7.88
C LEU A 21 6.80 -1.20 9.02
N ASN A 22 6.34 -0.57 10.10
CA ASN A 22 7.17 -0.32 11.29
C ASN A 22 7.71 -1.64 11.88
N GLU A 23 6.85 -2.64 12.00
CA GLU A 23 7.22 -3.96 12.52
C GLU A 23 8.24 -4.66 11.63
N ILE A 24 8.01 -4.64 10.32
CA ILE A 24 8.93 -5.25 9.34
C ILE A 24 10.29 -4.55 9.36
N GLU A 25 10.32 -3.22 9.39
CA GLU A 25 11.58 -2.48 9.44
C GLU A 25 12.37 -2.79 10.71
N ALA A 26 11.71 -2.88 11.86
CA ALA A 26 12.36 -3.25 13.11
C ALA A 26 12.95 -4.65 13.07
N LEU A 27 12.21 -5.64 12.55
CA LEU A 27 12.69 -7.00 12.37
C LEU A 27 13.83 -7.08 11.36
N ALA A 28 13.72 -6.37 10.24
CA ALA A 28 14.76 -6.36 9.22
C ALA A 28 16.07 -5.78 9.74
N ILE A 29 16.00 -4.72 10.53
CA ILE A 29 17.18 -4.15 11.20
C ILE A 29 17.81 -5.15 12.14
N SER A 30 17.00 -5.85 12.94
CA SER A 30 17.48 -6.88 13.88
C SER A 30 18.18 -8.03 13.16
N VAL A 31 17.61 -8.53 12.06
CA VAL A 31 18.21 -9.57 11.23
C VAL A 31 19.52 -9.10 10.63
N ALA A 32 19.53 -7.88 10.06
CA ALA A 32 20.73 -7.29 9.45
C ALA A 32 21.85 -7.03 10.47
N SER A 33 21.48 -6.83 11.75
CA SER A 33 22.44 -6.62 12.84
C SER A 33 23.00 -7.93 13.42
N GLY A 34 22.65 -9.07 12.84
CA GLY A 34 23.20 -10.37 13.21
C GLY A 34 22.22 -11.31 13.92
N ARG A 35 20.99 -10.89 14.16
CA ARG A 35 19.96 -11.74 14.77
C ARG A 35 19.25 -12.60 13.73
N SER A 36 20.01 -13.46 13.04
CA SER A 36 19.49 -14.29 11.94
C SER A 36 18.38 -15.25 12.38
N ALA A 37 18.31 -15.62 13.67
CA ALA A 37 17.24 -16.43 14.21
C ALA A 37 15.86 -15.80 14.10
N LEU A 38 15.78 -14.47 13.89
CA LEU A 38 14.53 -13.75 13.68
C LEU A 38 14.07 -13.76 12.22
N SER A 39 14.89 -14.29 11.29
CA SER A 39 14.55 -14.34 9.87
C SER A 39 13.21 -15.02 9.55
N PRO A 40 12.85 -16.16 10.18
CA PRO A 40 11.54 -16.77 9.94
C PRO A 40 10.37 -15.85 10.31
N PHE A 41 10.49 -15.10 11.39
CA PHE A 41 9.46 -14.13 11.80
C PHE A 41 9.35 -12.99 10.80
N LEU A 42 10.49 -12.51 10.30
CA LEU A 42 10.53 -11.48 9.28
C LEU A 42 9.82 -11.95 8.00
N CYS A 43 10.07 -13.17 7.56
CA CYS A 43 9.40 -13.77 6.39
C CYS A 43 7.89 -13.83 6.58
N VAL A 44 7.41 -14.26 7.74
CA VAL A 44 5.98 -14.34 8.06
C VAL A 44 5.35 -12.94 7.99
N ARG A 45 5.98 -11.95 8.60
CA ARG A 45 5.48 -10.56 8.56
C ARG A 45 5.49 -9.99 7.16
N GLY A 46 6.51 -10.31 6.37
CA GLY A 46 6.58 -9.92 4.96
C GLY A 46 5.44 -10.50 4.14
N LEU A 47 5.13 -11.79 4.31
CA LEU A 47 4.02 -12.44 3.64
C LEU A 47 2.67 -11.83 4.05
N GLU A 48 2.49 -11.53 5.32
CA GLU A 48 1.28 -10.86 5.82
C GLU A 48 1.12 -9.46 5.21
N LEU A 49 2.22 -8.71 5.07
CA LEU A 49 2.20 -7.42 4.40
C LEU A 49 1.78 -7.54 2.94
N LEU A 50 2.37 -8.48 2.21
CA LEU A 50 2.03 -8.71 0.80
C LEU A 50 0.57 -9.09 0.62
N GLU A 51 0.04 -9.93 1.49
CA GLU A 51 -1.38 -10.30 1.50
C GLU A 51 -2.27 -9.10 1.79
N ALA A 52 -1.91 -8.26 2.76
CA ALA A 52 -2.66 -7.04 3.07
C ALA A 52 -2.66 -6.06 1.89
N LEU A 53 -1.53 -5.89 1.21
CA LEU A 53 -1.42 -5.03 0.03
C LEU A 53 -2.27 -5.56 -1.13
N GLU A 54 -2.27 -6.87 -1.35
CA GLU A 54 -3.10 -7.48 -2.38
C GLU A 54 -4.58 -7.28 -2.09
N THR A 55 -5.00 -7.46 -0.86
CA THR A 55 -6.38 -7.21 -0.42
C THR A 55 -6.76 -5.75 -0.65
N GLN A 56 -5.87 -4.81 -0.36
CA GLN A 56 -6.10 -3.40 -0.60
C GLN A 56 -6.26 -3.10 -2.09
N ILE A 57 -5.42 -3.67 -2.95
CA ILE A 57 -5.51 -3.49 -4.40
C ILE A 57 -6.88 -3.97 -4.92
N ILE A 58 -7.36 -5.12 -4.45
CA ILE A 58 -8.68 -5.64 -4.83
C ILE A 58 -9.78 -4.67 -4.40
N TRP A 59 -9.70 -4.14 -3.18
CA TRP A 59 -10.65 -3.15 -2.68
C TRP A 59 -10.61 -1.86 -3.52
N GLU A 60 -9.41 -1.38 -3.86
CA GLU A 60 -9.23 -0.19 -4.69
C GLU A 60 -9.83 -0.35 -6.08
N GLU A 61 -9.66 -1.50 -6.71
CA GLU A 61 -10.27 -1.79 -8.01
C GLU A 61 -11.81 -1.75 -7.94
N LYS A 62 -12.35 -2.19 -6.85
CA LYS A 62 -13.79 -2.30 -6.68
C LYS A 62 -14.46 -0.98 -6.31
N PHE A 63 -13.81 -0.16 -5.49
CA PHE A 63 -14.40 1.05 -4.92
C PHE A 63 -13.67 2.34 -5.29
N LEU A 64 -12.34 2.33 -5.27
CA LEU A 64 -11.55 3.53 -5.51
C LEU A 64 -11.49 3.92 -6.99
N LEU A 65 -11.16 2.99 -7.87
CA LEU A 65 -11.03 3.27 -9.31
C LEU A 65 -12.35 3.77 -9.92
N PRO A 66 -13.51 3.17 -9.61
CA PRO A 66 -14.78 3.72 -10.06
C PRO A 66 -15.04 5.14 -9.54
N ALA A 67 -14.70 5.42 -8.28
CA ALA A 67 -14.83 6.75 -7.71
C ALA A 67 -13.92 7.77 -8.40
N ILE A 68 -12.68 7.40 -8.67
CA ILE A 68 -11.74 8.26 -9.40
C ILE A 68 -12.28 8.57 -10.80
N ARG A 69 -12.78 7.57 -11.49
CA ARG A 69 -13.35 7.74 -12.83
C ARG A 69 -14.55 8.69 -12.82
N GLU A 70 -15.42 8.53 -11.84
CA GLU A 70 -16.63 9.35 -11.72
C GLU A 70 -16.32 10.80 -11.37
N PHE A 71 -15.44 11.03 -10.38
CA PHE A 71 -15.20 12.36 -9.83
C PHE A 71 -14.00 13.10 -10.45
N TYR A 72 -13.01 12.39 -11.00
CA TYR A 72 -11.78 12.98 -11.53
C TYR A 72 -11.52 12.68 -13.01
N GLY A 73 -12.35 11.85 -13.62
CA GLY A 73 -12.30 11.57 -15.05
C GLY A 73 -11.49 10.34 -15.45
N PRO A 74 -11.63 9.92 -16.73
CA PRO A 74 -11.06 8.66 -17.22
C PRO A 74 -9.52 8.65 -17.29
N GLU A 75 -8.89 9.81 -17.49
CA GLU A 75 -7.42 9.89 -17.58
C GLU A 75 -6.75 9.56 -16.24
N ARG A 76 -7.28 10.09 -15.14
CA ARG A 76 -6.78 9.77 -13.79
C ARG A 76 -7.05 8.34 -13.42
N ALA A 77 -8.22 7.81 -13.80
CA ALA A 77 -8.54 6.40 -13.59
C ALA A 77 -7.56 5.49 -14.33
N ALA A 78 -7.22 5.82 -15.58
CA ALA A 78 -6.25 5.04 -16.37
C ALA A 78 -4.85 5.05 -15.74
N ARG A 79 -4.40 6.18 -15.19
CA ARG A 79 -3.12 6.27 -14.48
C ARG A 79 -3.13 5.41 -13.22
N ALA A 80 -4.20 5.47 -12.45
CA ALA A 80 -4.34 4.67 -11.24
C ALA A 80 -4.34 3.17 -11.56
N GLU A 81 -5.01 2.75 -12.63
CA GLU A 81 -4.97 1.36 -13.10
C GLU A 81 -3.56 0.93 -13.50
N ALA A 82 -2.81 1.79 -14.17
CA ALA A 82 -1.43 1.51 -14.58
C ALA A 82 -0.52 1.34 -13.36
N GLU A 83 -0.66 2.21 -12.36
CA GLU A 83 0.09 2.12 -11.10
C GLU A 83 -0.23 0.84 -10.35
N GLN A 84 -1.50 0.44 -10.29
CA GLN A 84 -1.90 -0.81 -9.65
C GLN A 84 -1.33 -2.04 -10.34
N ARG A 85 -1.27 -2.04 -11.67
CA ARG A 85 -0.63 -3.14 -12.42
C ARG A 85 0.85 -3.26 -12.08
N ALA A 86 1.55 -2.14 -11.99
CA ALA A 86 2.96 -2.11 -11.60
C ALA A 86 3.15 -2.63 -10.17
N GLN A 87 2.28 -2.24 -9.25
CA GLN A 87 2.29 -2.74 -7.87
C GLN A 87 2.08 -4.26 -7.80
N ARG A 88 1.14 -4.80 -8.57
CA ARG A 88 0.89 -6.25 -8.62
C ARG A 88 2.09 -7.04 -9.10
N GLU A 89 2.75 -6.56 -10.16
CA GLU A 89 3.95 -7.21 -10.68
C GLU A 89 5.06 -7.22 -9.64
N LEU A 90 5.24 -6.11 -8.96
CA LEU A 90 6.23 -5.97 -7.91
C LEU A 90 5.92 -6.86 -6.71
N LEU A 91 4.68 -6.92 -6.26
CA LEU A 91 4.25 -7.80 -5.17
C LEU A 91 4.51 -9.27 -5.52
N ARG A 92 4.23 -9.66 -6.74
CA ARG A 92 4.49 -11.02 -7.23
C ARG A 92 5.98 -11.34 -7.17
N PHE A 93 6.81 -10.43 -7.64
CA PHE A 93 8.27 -10.56 -7.60
C PHE A 93 8.77 -10.70 -6.15
N GLN A 94 8.32 -9.84 -5.25
CA GLN A 94 8.71 -9.87 -3.84
C GLN A 94 8.23 -11.14 -3.15
N LEU A 95 7.04 -11.62 -3.47
CA LEU A 95 6.52 -12.87 -2.93
C LEU A 95 7.42 -14.06 -3.31
N GLU A 96 7.85 -14.12 -4.57
CA GLU A 96 8.79 -15.14 -5.04
C GLU A 96 10.11 -15.07 -4.28
N GLU A 97 10.64 -13.87 -4.05
CA GLU A 97 11.88 -13.68 -3.30
C GLU A 97 11.77 -14.11 -1.84
N ILE A 98 10.68 -13.75 -1.17
CA ILE A 98 10.46 -14.08 0.25
C ILE A 98 10.23 -15.57 0.44
N THR A 99 9.58 -16.23 -0.51
CA THR A 99 9.34 -17.69 -0.45
C THR A 99 10.55 -18.52 -0.85
N ASP A 100 11.58 -17.91 -1.43
CA ASP A 100 12.83 -18.60 -1.75
C ASP A 100 13.69 -18.77 -0.50
N ARG A 101 13.52 -19.91 0.16
CA ARG A 101 14.25 -20.25 1.39
C ARG A 101 15.75 -20.44 1.19
N SER A 102 16.21 -20.53 -0.06
CA SER A 102 17.64 -20.63 -0.37
C SER A 102 18.37 -19.31 -0.19
N ARG A 103 17.65 -18.19 -0.10
CA ARG A 103 18.26 -16.87 0.05
C ARG A 103 18.79 -16.66 1.47
N PRO A 104 19.99 -16.02 1.59
CA PRO A 104 20.50 -15.65 2.91
C PRO A 104 19.56 -14.69 3.65
N PRO A 105 19.47 -14.81 4.98
CA PRO A 105 18.63 -13.91 5.79
C PRO A 105 18.90 -12.43 5.57
N LEU A 106 20.15 -12.06 5.35
CA LEU A 106 20.55 -10.67 5.11
C LEU A 106 19.93 -10.10 3.83
N LEU A 107 19.86 -10.89 2.76
CA LEU A 107 19.24 -10.47 1.49
C LEU A 107 17.73 -10.32 1.64
N ILE A 108 17.10 -11.19 2.39
CA ILE A 108 15.66 -11.10 2.71
C ILE A 108 15.40 -9.81 3.50
N ALA A 109 16.24 -9.51 4.49
CA ALA A 109 16.11 -8.30 5.30
C ALA A 109 16.24 -7.03 4.45
N TYR A 110 17.22 -6.95 3.59
CA TYR A 110 17.40 -5.80 2.69
C TYR A 110 16.24 -5.67 1.71
N GLY A 111 15.79 -6.77 1.12
CA GLY A 111 14.66 -6.77 0.19
C GLY A 111 13.38 -6.27 0.85
N LEU A 112 13.10 -6.67 2.08
CA LEU A 112 11.92 -6.22 2.82
C LEU A 112 12.03 -4.77 3.27
N ARG A 113 13.24 -4.29 3.60
CA ARG A 113 13.46 -2.87 3.88
C ARG A 113 13.20 -2.00 2.65
N ASP A 114 13.66 -2.43 1.50
CA ASP A 114 13.44 -1.71 0.24
C ASP A 114 11.96 -1.70 -0.12
N LEU A 115 11.28 -2.83 0.05
CA LEU A 115 9.83 -2.91 -0.16
C LEU A 115 9.08 -1.98 0.79
N ALA A 116 9.45 -1.99 2.07
CA ALA A 116 8.81 -1.13 3.07
C ALA A 116 8.98 0.36 2.74
N ALA A 117 10.18 0.78 2.33
CA ALA A 117 10.45 2.15 1.94
C ALA A 117 9.61 2.57 0.73
N MET A 118 9.48 1.68 -0.24
CA MET A 118 8.70 1.94 -1.44
C MET A 118 7.21 2.03 -1.13
N VAL A 119 6.67 1.14 -0.30
CA VAL A 119 5.27 1.19 0.12
C VAL A 119 4.99 2.48 0.88
N ARG A 120 5.88 2.93 1.76
CA ARG A 120 5.74 4.23 2.45
C ARG A 120 5.63 5.39 1.47
N THR A 121 6.49 5.41 0.46
CA THR A 121 6.46 6.44 -0.58
C THR A 121 5.13 6.44 -1.32
N GLU A 122 4.62 5.27 -1.67
CA GLU A 122 3.32 5.12 -2.33
C GLU A 122 2.16 5.61 -1.46
N LEU A 123 2.19 5.30 -0.17
CA LEU A 123 1.17 5.78 0.77
C LEU A 123 1.20 7.31 0.91
N GLU A 124 2.38 7.91 0.97
CA GLU A 124 2.54 9.37 1.01
C GLU A 124 2.04 10.04 -0.26
N GLU A 125 2.36 9.50 -1.42
CA GLU A 125 1.89 10.01 -2.71
C GLU A 125 0.38 9.89 -2.84
N GLU A 126 -0.18 8.75 -2.47
CA GLU A 126 -1.61 8.51 -2.47
C GLU A 126 -2.34 9.49 -1.56
N GLU A 127 -1.87 9.68 -0.34
CA GLU A 127 -2.44 10.65 0.59
C GLU A 127 -2.32 12.08 0.08
N ARG A 128 -1.21 12.43 -0.55
CA ARG A 128 -1.02 13.74 -1.14
C ARG A 128 -2.02 13.99 -2.27
N LEU A 129 -2.26 12.99 -3.12
CA LEU A 129 -3.22 13.10 -4.22
C LEU A 129 -4.67 13.21 -3.74
N PHE A 130 -5.06 12.40 -2.75
CA PHE A 130 -6.44 12.32 -2.27
C PHE A 130 -6.76 13.28 -1.13
N PHE A 131 -5.74 13.81 -0.45
CA PHE A 131 -5.89 14.74 0.67
C PHE A 131 -5.29 16.12 0.40
N ASP A 132 -4.96 16.42 -0.87
CA ASP A 132 -4.58 17.75 -1.31
C ASP A 132 -5.74 18.72 -1.01
N PRO A 133 -5.46 19.92 -0.47
CA PRO A 133 -6.49 20.91 -0.19
C PRO A 133 -7.39 21.25 -1.38
N ASP A 134 -6.87 21.25 -2.58
CA ASP A 134 -7.65 21.52 -3.79
C ASP A 134 -8.61 20.38 -4.12
N LEU A 135 -8.20 19.14 -3.88
CA LEU A 135 -9.06 17.97 -4.02
C LEU A 135 -10.09 17.88 -2.90
N LEU A 136 -9.72 18.30 -1.68
CA LEU A 136 -10.64 18.39 -0.54
C LEU A 136 -11.78 19.36 -0.81
N ARG A 137 -11.51 20.48 -1.47
CA ARG A 137 -12.57 21.43 -1.87
C ARG A 137 -13.54 20.81 -2.85
N GLY A 138 -13.05 20.05 -3.83
CA GLY A 138 -13.88 19.31 -4.76
C GLY A 138 -14.76 18.28 -4.05
N ASP A 139 -14.20 17.58 -3.06
CA ASP A 139 -14.92 16.64 -2.22
C ASP A 139 -16.02 17.28 -1.40
N ASP A 140 -15.74 18.41 -0.78
CA ASP A 140 -16.71 19.14 0.04
C ASP A 140 -17.92 19.56 -0.82
N VAL A 141 -17.68 19.99 -2.05
CA VAL A 141 -18.75 20.30 -3.00
C VAL A 141 -19.57 19.05 -3.33
N PHE A 142 -18.93 17.91 -3.59
CA PHE A 142 -19.62 16.66 -3.88
C PHE A 142 -20.35 16.12 -2.66
N ALA A 143 -19.76 16.23 -1.48
CA ALA A 143 -20.43 15.83 -0.23
C ALA A 143 -21.70 16.63 0.02
N GLU A 144 -21.69 17.95 -0.25
CA GLU A 144 -22.89 18.80 -0.15
C GLU A 144 -23.96 18.36 -1.13
N VAL A 145 -23.60 18.00 -2.35
CA VAL A 145 -24.54 17.48 -3.35
C VAL A 145 -25.14 16.14 -2.93
N GLU A 146 -24.34 15.24 -2.37
CA GLU A 146 -24.78 13.94 -1.91
C GLU A 146 -25.69 14.03 -0.68
N THR A 147 -25.49 15.01 0.19
CA THR A 147 -26.28 15.22 1.40
C THR A 147 -27.49 16.13 1.19
N GLY A 148 -27.52 16.83 0.07
CA GLY A 148 -28.62 17.68 -0.30
C GLY A 148 -29.72 16.94 -1.02
#